data_4fa4d87ecbe77d8d05cb406d41e183d0
#
_entry.id   4fa4d87ecbe77d8d05cb406d41e183d0
#
_cell.length_a   1.000
_cell.length_b   1.000
_cell.length_c   1.000
_cell.angle_alpha   90.00
_cell.angle_beta   90.00
_cell.angle_gamma   90.00
#
_symmetry.space_group_name_H-M   'P 1'
#
loop_
_entity.id
_entity.type
_entity.pdbx_description
1 polymer ?
#
loop_
_entity_poly.entity_id
_entity_poly.type
_entity_poly.pdbx_seq_one_letter_code
_entity_poly.pdbx_strand_id
1 'polypeptide(L)'
;MACTDLDKAAPAAGDDRHLHEECGVFGVCSNVTADVASLAYYALYALQHRGQESAGIVVNDDGLFRSWRDVGLVSDVFPKERLRSLGHGNIAVGHVRYGTTGSDNKRNVQPILVNHYKGRMALAHNGNLTNSQELRLQLESQGSIFHTTTDSEVIAYIIVQERLKHGSIEEAVSAAMDRLVGAYSLVISSPSKLIAVRDPHGFRPLCMGRLKDGSVVFASESCGLDAVGASFERDLLPGEIVVADKNGVKSDRSHCGIAPRRLCVFEFIYFARPDSVIDGSSVHVARQRAGAFLALEHPVQADIVIGVPDSGLDAAMGYARQSGIPYGMGFIKNKYIGRTFISPTQDMRENEVNIKLNPIRSVVEGKRVVLIDDSIVRGTTCRRTIDLLRKAGAKEIHMRVSAPPFVSECYYGTDIDDKNKLIANHHTVEEIAEIIGVDSLGYLSLSDVVKLADHTESGFCTACFGGGYPTPIPQDSNKDRFECKISEREKQESV
;
A
#
# COMPACT_ATOMS: atom_id res chain seq x y z
N MET A 1 52.97 -19.82 13.75
CA MET A 1 52.04 -20.18 14.82
C MET A 1 50.70 -19.57 14.43
N ALA A 2 49.75 -20.46 14.18
CA ALA A 2 48.45 -20.17 13.62
C ALA A 2 47.63 -19.25 14.53
N CYS A 3 46.95 -18.28 13.95
CA CYS A 3 45.77 -17.65 14.52
C CYS A 3 44.58 -18.07 13.69
N THR A 4 43.76 -18.86 14.31
CA THR A 4 42.64 -19.61 13.77
C THR A 4 41.49 -18.72 13.36
N ASP A 5 40.91 -19.03 12.21
CA ASP A 5 39.59 -18.69 11.76
C ASP A 5 38.51 -18.91 12.85
N LEU A 6 37.88 -17.85 13.27
CA LEU A 6 36.57 -17.88 13.90
C LEU A 6 35.98 -16.48 13.74
N ASP A 7 35.08 -16.33 12.77
CA ASP A 7 33.88 -15.53 12.74
C ASP A 7 33.45 -15.24 11.29
N LYS A 8 33.16 -16.33 10.55
CA LYS A 8 32.14 -16.22 9.52
C LYS A 8 30.81 -16.29 10.25
N ALA A 9 30.34 -15.14 10.74
CA ALA A 9 28.97 -15.00 11.15
C ALA A 9 28.11 -15.30 9.92
N ALA A 10 27.33 -16.36 9.99
CA ALA A 10 26.27 -16.64 9.05
C ALA A 10 25.40 -15.40 8.90
N PRO A 11 24.87 -15.08 7.69
CA PRO A 11 23.97 -13.95 7.52
C PRO A 11 22.80 -14.14 8.49
N ALA A 12 22.46 -13.07 9.21
CA ALA A 12 21.38 -13.06 10.18
C ALA A 12 20.13 -13.62 9.51
N ALA A 13 19.68 -14.78 9.98
CA ALA A 13 18.50 -15.43 9.48
C ALA A 13 17.30 -14.57 9.81
N GLY A 14 16.55 -14.19 8.75
CA GLY A 14 15.13 -13.96 8.84
C GLY A 14 14.69 -12.56 9.09
N ASP A 15 14.74 -11.75 8.06
CA ASP A 15 13.73 -10.71 7.87
C ASP A 15 12.57 -11.34 7.09
N ASP A 16 11.60 -11.88 7.82
CA ASP A 16 10.36 -12.48 7.29
C ASP A 16 9.37 -11.38 6.91
N ARG A 17 9.80 -10.46 6.03
CA ARG A 17 8.90 -9.42 5.52
C ARG A 17 7.93 -10.04 4.54
N HIS A 18 6.67 -10.12 4.96
CA HIS A 18 5.53 -10.24 4.05
C HIS A 18 5.57 -9.08 3.05
N LEU A 19 4.87 -9.22 1.92
CA LEU A 19 4.52 -8.06 1.10
C LEU A 19 3.91 -7.00 2.00
N HIS A 20 4.52 -5.83 1.99
CA HIS A 20 4.13 -4.77 2.87
C HIS A 20 3.09 -3.90 2.19
N GLU A 21 2.14 -3.45 2.98
CA GLU A 21 0.97 -2.71 2.59
C GLU A 21 1.37 -1.29 2.18
N GLU A 22 0.49 -0.63 1.46
CA GLU A 22 0.70 0.72 0.99
C GLU A 22 0.05 1.74 1.90
N CYS A 23 0.53 3.00 1.82
CA CYS A 23 -0.02 4.11 2.56
C CYS A 23 -1.51 4.35 2.30
N GLY A 24 -2.21 4.91 3.28
CA GLY A 24 -3.56 5.41 3.15
C GLY A 24 -3.65 6.90 3.46
N VAL A 25 -4.34 7.66 2.60
CA VAL A 25 -4.57 9.10 2.77
C VAL A 25 -6.04 9.38 3.01
N PHE A 26 -6.30 10.44 3.79
CA PHE A 26 -7.63 10.93 4.07
C PHE A 26 -7.62 12.46 4.16
N GLY A 27 -8.71 13.08 3.72
CA GLY A 27 -8.94 14.51 3.88
C GLY A 27 -10.41 14.84 4.04
N VAL A 28 -10.72 15.84 4.88
CA VAL A 28 -12.07 16.36 5.03
C VAL A 28 -12.05 17.89 5.04
N CYS A 29 -12.98 18.50 4.31
CA CYS A 29 -13.22 19.95 4.29
C CYS A 29 -14.68 20.23 4.66
N SER A 30 -14.88 20.89 5.78
CA SER A 30 -16.18 21.34 6.29
C SER A 30 -16.33 22.84 6.11
N ASN A 31 -17.56 23.27 5.81
CA ASN A 31 -17.90 24.70 5.73
C ASN A 31 -17.99 25.38 7.09
N VAL A 32 -17.99 24.62 8.17
CA VAL A 32 -18.07 25.08 9.56
C VAL A 32 -16.98 24.42 10.40
N THR A 33 -16.60 25.03 11.50
CA THR A 33 -15.72 24.40 12.48
C THR A 33 -16.42 23.19 13.09
N ALA A 34 -15.80 22.00 12.95
CA ALA A 34 -16.36 20.70 13.34
C ALA A 34 -15.28 19.81 13.97
N ASP A 35 -15.66 18.65 14.48
CA ASP A 35 -14.73 17.62 14.97
C ASP A 35 -14.14 16.81 13.80
N VAL A 36 -13.39 17.49 12.93
CA VAL A 36 -12.71 16.89 11.78
C VAL A 36 -11.58 15.94 12.18
N ALA A 37 -11.06 16.08 13.41
CA ALA A 37 -10.05 15.18 13.97
C ALA A 37 -10.61 13.76 14.15
N SER A 38 -11.82 13.64 14.73
CA SER A 38 -12.49 12.35 14.90
C SER A 38 -12.87 11.72 13.56
N LEU A 39 -13.30 12.51 12.58
CA LEU A 39 -13.55 12.00 11.23
C LEU A 39 -12.27 11.41 10.62
N ALA A 40 -11.16 12.13 10.69
CA ALA A 40 -9.86 11.63 10.22
C ALA A 40 -9.44 10.35 10.97
N TYR A 41 -9.62 10.29 12.30
CA TYR A 41 -9.33 9.11 13.09
C TYR A 41 -10.11 7.87 12.62
N TYR A 42 -11.42 7.97 12.44
CA TYR A 42 -12.24 6.84 12.02
C TYR A 42 -11.91 6.38 10.59
N ALA A 43 -11.68 7.32 9.69
CA ALA A 43 -11.27 6.99 8.33
C ALA A 43 -9.90 6.30 8.29
N LEU A 44 -8.91 6.80 9.04
CA LEU A 44 -7.59 6.17 9.13
C LEU A 44 -7.66 4.79 9.79
N TYR A 45 -8.55 4.61 10.78
CA TYR A 45 -8.79 3.31 11.40
C TYR A 45 -9.36 2.31 10.39
N ALA A 46 -10.27 2.75 9.51
CA ALA A 46 -10.78 1.93 8.40
C ALA A 46 -9.73 1.63 7.34
N LEU A 47 -8.76 2.54 7.14
CA LEU A 47 -7.63 2.40 6.21
C LEU A 47 -6.39 1.75 6.86
N GLN A 48 -6.47 1.25 8.11
CA GLN A 48 -5.33 0.70 8.86
C GLN A 48 -4.66 -0.49 8.14
N HIS A 49 -5.41 -1.23 7.32
CA HIS A 49 -4.87 -2.33 6.51
C HIS A 49 -3.82 -1.84 5.51
N ARG A 50 -3.86 -0.58 5.07
CA ARG A 50 -2.89 0.03 4.15
C ARG A 50 -1.59 0.46 4.83
N GLY A 51 -1.60 0.75 6.13
CA GLY A 51 -0.40 1.17 6.85
C GLY A 51 -0.48 0.92 8.34
N GLN A 52 0.50 0.21 8.89
CA GLN A 52 0.50 -0.22 10.30
C GLN A 52 1.74 0.24 11.09
N GLU A 53 2.67 0.96 10.45
CA GLU A 53 3.90 1.43 11.10
C GLU A 53 3.73 2.77 11.78
N SER A 54 3.00 3.67 11.16
CA SER A 54 2.80 5.00 11.73
C SER A 54 1.49 5.63 11.26
N ALA A 55 1.00 6.59 12.05
CA ALA A 55 -0.20 7.36 11.74
C ALA A 55 -0.01 8.84 12.09
N GLY A 56 -0.70 9.71 11.36
CA GLY A 56 -0.68 11.14 11.62
C GLY A 56 -1.96 11.84 11.20
N ILE A 57 -2.33 12.87 11.95
CA ILE A 57 -3.46 13.77 11.67
C ILE A 57 -2.99 15.21 11.82
N VAL A 58 -3.34 16.03 10.86
CA VAL A 58 -3.22 17.49 10.91
C VAL A 58 -4.62 18.08 10.83
N VAL A 59 -4.96 18.93 11.80
CA VAL A 59 -6.19 19.73 11.82
C VAL A 59 -5.84 21.16 11.51
N ASN A 60 -6.59 21.75 10.60
CA ASN A 60 -6.51 23.16 10.25
C ASN A 60 -7.82 23.85 10.67
N ASP A 61 -7.69 24.87 11.50
CA ASP A 61 -8.77 25.73 11.98
C ASP A 61 -8.53 27.15 11.46
N ASP A 62 -9.08 27.45 10.29
CA ASP A 62 -8.93 28.74 9.59
C ASP A 62 -7.48 29.25 9.52
N GLY A 63 -6.55 28.36 9.13
CA GLY A 63 -5.11 28.66 9.01
C GLY A 63 -4.28 28.35 10.26
N LEU A 64 -4.90 28.01 11.38
CA LEU A 64 -4.21 27.50 12.56
C LEU A 64 -4.07 25.98 12.51
N PHE A 65 -2.85 25.50 12.28
CA PHE A 65 -2.56 24.07 12.14
C PHE A 65 -2.14 23.46 13.48
N ARG A 66 -2.79 22.36 13.87
CA ARG A 66 -2.42 21.48 14.97
C ARG A 66 -2.15 20.10 14.40
N SER A 67 -1.13 19.42 14.88
CA SER A 67 -0.75 18.10 14.35
C SER A 67 -0.31 17.15 15.45
N TRP A 68 -0.61 15.87 15.24
CA TRP A 68 -0.01 14.79 15.99
C TRP A 68 0.32 13.64 15.03
N ARG A 69 1.50 13.07 15.17
CA ARG A 69 2.02 11.98 14.33
C ARG A 69 3.04 11.18 15.14
N ASP A 70 2.90 9.86 15.06
CA ASP A 70 3.83 8.96 15.75
C ASP A 70 3.87 7.60 15.05
N VAL A 71 4.83 6.76 15.45
CA VAL A 71 4.92 5.35 15.07
C VAL A 71 3.88 4.55 15.86
N GLY A 72 3.27 3.55 15.22
CA GLY A 72 2.27 2.67 15.80
C GLY A 72 0.94 2.68 15.03
N LEU A 73 0.01 1.86 15.49
CA LEU A 73 -1.34 1.79 14.95
C LEU A 73 -2.13 3.06 15.27
N VAL A 74 -3.16 3.35 14.50
CA VAL A 74 -4.02 4.52 14.69
C VAL A 74 -4.55 4.61 16.13
N SER A 75 -4.98 3.48 16.73
CA SER A 75 -5.44 3.41 18.13
C SER A 75 -4.36 3.78 19.14
N ASP A 76 -3.11 3.41 18.86
CA ASP A 76 -1.98 3.62 19.78
C ASP A 76 -1.47 5.05 19.68
N VAL A 77 -1.42 5.59 18.46
CA VAL A 77 -0.98 6.97 18.18
C VAL A 77 -1.99 8.01 18.69
N PHE A 78 -3.29 7.67 18.62
CA PHE A 78 -4.39 8.59 18.98
C PHE A 78 -5.25 8.08 20.14
N PRO A 79 -4.69 7.91 21.36
CA PRO A 79 -5.53 7.76 22.54
C PRO A 79 -6.44 9.00 22.68
N LYS A 80 -7.55 8.84 23.41
CA LYS A 80 -8.64 9.83 23.48
C LYS A 80 -8.18 11.25 23.83
N GLU A 81 -7.20 11.38 24.72
CA GLU A 81 -6.63 12.67 25.13
C GLU A 81 -5.86 13.34 23.99
N ARG A 82 -5.11 12.57 23.22
CA ARG A 82 -4.36 13.08 22.06
C ARG A 82 -5.29 13.52 20.94
N LEU A 83 -6.28 12.72 20.63
CA LEU A 83 -7.28 13.09 19.62
C LEU A 83 -8.00 14.38 20.00
N ARG A 84 -8.41 14.52 21.27
CA ARG A 84 -9.01 15.76 21.79
C ARG A 84 -8.08 16.98 21.73
N SER A 85 -6.77 16.78 21.90
CA SER A 85 -5.79 17.88 21.85
C SER A 85 -5.64 18.50 20.45
N LEU A 86 -6.04 17.80 19.39
CA LEU A 86 -6.10 18.36 18.04
C LEU A 86 -7.22 19.39 17.88
N GLY A 87 -8.25 19.31 18.73
CA GLY A 87 -9.36 20.27 18.75
C GLY A 87 -10.26 20.16 17.53
N HIS A 88 -11.08 21.20 17.34
CA HIS A 88 -11.97 21.36 16.20
C HIS A 88 -11.28 22.16 15.11
N GLY A 89 -11.75 22.02 13.88
CA GLY A 89 -11.28 22.78 12.72
C GLY A 89 -12.25 22.62 11.56
N ASN A 90 -11.90 23.20 10.44
CA ASN A 90 -12.68 23.08 9.21
C ASN A 90 -12.03 22.14 8.16
N ILE A 91 -10.73 21.85 8.29
CA ILE A 91 -10.04 20.91 7.42
C ILE A 91 -9.22 19.94 8.29
N ALA A 92 -9.20 18.65 7.93
CA ALA A 92 -8.23 17.71 8.43
C ALA A 92 -7.60 16.91 7.31
N VAL A 93 -6.31 16.56 7.47
CA VAL A 93 -5.56 15.65 6.63
C VAL A 93 -5.00 14.53 7.50
N GLY A 94 -5.21 13.29 7.08
CA GLY A 94 -4.77 12.11 7.77
C GLY A 94 -3.94 11.19 6.89
N HIS A 95 -3.05 10.42 7.53
CA HIS A 95 -2.19 9.46 6.85
C HIS A 95 -1.94 8.24 7.74
N VAL A 96 -1.98 7.05 7.14
CA VAL A 96 -1.39 5.82 7.68
C VAL A 96 -0.27 5.38 6.76
N ARG A 97 0.88 5.05 7.35
CA ARG A 97 2.10 4.74 6.59
C ARG A 97 2.47 3.28 6.74
N TYR A 98 2.93 2.75 5.61
CA TYR A 98 3.86 1.66 5.58
C TYR A 98 5.19 2.15 4.97
N GLY A 99 6.35 1.71 5.49
CA GLY A 99 7.66 2.19 5.06
C GLY A 99 8.11 1.59 3.73
N THR A 100 7.87 2.29 2.63
CA THR A 100 8.40 1.90 1.29
C THR A 100 9.74 2.53 0.98
N THR A 101 10.05 3.67 1.58
CA THR A 101 11.30 4.43 1.41
C THR A 101 11.62 5.16 2.71
N GLY A 102 12.83 5.00 3.22
CA GLY A 102 13.28 5.56 4.48
C GLY A 102 12.99 4.65 5.68
N SER A 103 13.83 4.73 6.73
CA SER A 103 13.73 3.92 7.94
C SER A 103 12.45 4.22 8.73
N ASP A 104 12.12 3.37 9.72
CA ASP A 104 11.03 3.51 10.71
C ASP A 104 11.17 4.75 11.61
N ASN A 105 11.75 5.83 11.06
CA ASN A 105 12.05 7.01 11.81
C ASN A 105 10.77 7.88 11.95
N LYS A 106 10.48 8.30 13.17
CA LYS A 106 9.41 9.26 13.50
C LYS A 106 9.44 10.52 12.60
N ARG A 107 10.59 10.89 12.04
CA ARG A 107 10.73 12.02 11.12
C ARG A 107 9.98 11.81 9.80
N ASN A 108 9.84 10.57 9.36
CA ASN A 108 9.21 10.19 8.10
C ASN A 108 7.68 10.02 8.18
N VAL A 109 7.11 10.19 9.39
CA VAL A 109 5.66 10.08 9.60
C VAL A 109 4.94 11.27 8.94
N GLN A 110 3.93 10.95 8.15
CA GLN A 110 3.08 11.94 7.48
C GLN A 110 1.80 12.21 8.30
N PRO A 111 1.06 13.33 7.99
CA PRO A 111 1.29 14.33 6.95
C PRO A 111 2.54 15.18 7.16
N ILE A 112 3.25 15.51 6.09
CA ILE A 112 4.37 16.48 6.12
C ILE A 112 3.78 17.87 6.32
N LEU A 113 4.28 18.60 7.32
CA LEU A 113 3.85 19.97 7.63
C LEU A 113 5.01 20.92 7.33
N VAL A 114 4.79 21.86 6.41
CA VAL A 114 5.77 22.86 6.02
C VAL A 114 5.25 24.27 6.26
N ASN A 115 6.15 25.16 6.70
CA ASN A 115 5.91 26.60 6.81
C ASN A 115 6.63 27.28 5.65
N HIS A 116 5.93 28.12 4.92
CA HIS A 116 6.53 28.87 3.81
C HIS A 116 5.99 30.31 3.77
N TYR A 117 6.56 31.13 2.91
CA TYR A 117 6.26 32.57 2.84
C TYR A 117 4.76 32.92 2.74
N LYS A 118 3.96 32.07 2.08
CA LYS A 118 2.51 32.29 1.90
C LYS A 118 1.64 31.51 2.90
N GLY A 119 2.21 30.98 3.98
CA GLY A 119 1.46 30.31 5.04
C GLY A 119 1.98 28.92 5.38
N ARG A 120 1.09 28.06 5.84
CA ARG A 120 1.36 26.65 6.16
C ARG A 120 0.71 25.73 5.16
N MET A 121 1.31 24.56 4.97
CA MET A 121 0.76 23.49 4.16
C MET A 121 1.00 22.14 4.84
N ALA A 122 -0.01 21.29 4.86
CA ALA A 122 0.10 19.90 5.25
C ALA A 122 -0.13 19.01 4.03
N LEU A 123 0.68 17.97 3.86
CA LEU A 123 0.63 17.06 2.72
C LEU A 123 0.67 15.61 3.17
N ALA A 124 -0.28 14.81 2.73
CA ALA A 124 -0.30 13.35 2.82
C ALA A 124 -0.14 12.76 1.40
N HIS A 125 0.70 11.73 1.29
CA HIS A 125 1.08 11.11 0.02
C HIS A 125 0.97 9.59 0.11
N ASN A 126 0.31 8.99 -0.87
CA ASN A 126 0.33 7.56 -1.14
C ASN A 126 0.94 7.34 -2.53
N GLY A 127 2.05 6.63 -2.60
CA GLY A 127 2.79 6.33 -3.81
C GLY A 127 4.29 6.45 -3.64
N ASN A 128 5.01 6.56 -4.75
CA ASN A 128 6.46 6.78 -4.78
C ASN A 128 6.88 7.43 -6.12
N LEU A 129 7.70 8.47 -6.04
CA LEU A 129 8.26 9.14 -7.21
C LEU A 129 9.48 8.39 -7.73
N THR A 130 9.54 8.19 -9.04
CA THR A 130 10.71 7.60 -9.71
C THR A 130 11.83 8.59 -9.91
N ASN A 131 11.54 9.91 -9.92
CA ASN A 131 12.54 10.98 -10.05
C ASN A 131 12.80 11.75 -8.74
N SER A 132 12.41 11.20 -7.59
CA SER A 132 12.56 11.86 -6.28
C SER A 132 14.00 12.24 -5.96
N GLN A 133 14.96 11.38 -6.28
CA GLN A 133 16.38 11.62 -6.01
C GLN A 133 16.94 12.77 -6.84
N GLU A 134 16.61 12.83 -8.13
CA GLU A 134 17.01 13.91 -9.02
C GLU A 134 16.46 15.27 -8.54
N LEU A 135 15.15 15.30 -8.24
CA LEU A 135 14.49 16.49 -7.73
C LEU A 135 15.08 16.94 -6.38
N ARG A 136 15.39 15.98 -5.50
CA ARG A 136 16.03 16.28 -4.21
C ARG A 136 17.40 16.91 -4.39
N LEU A 137 18.26 16.33 -5.23
CA LEU A 137 19.59 16.89 -5.51
C LEU A 137 19.49 18.30 -6.09
N GLN A 138 18.54 18.54 -7.00
CA GLN A 138 18.27 19.88 -7.53
C GLN A 138 17.87 20.87 -6.43
N LEU A 139 16.97 20.46 -5.52
CA LEU A 139 16.54 21.30 -4.40
C LEU A 139 17.68 21.59 -3.42
N GLU A 140 18.47 20.57 -3.04
CA GLU A 140 19.61 20.70 -2.14
C GLU A 140 20.68 21.63 -2.74
N SER A 141 20.95 21.54 -4.04
CA SER A 141 21.90 22.45 -4.73
C SER A 141 21.45 23.91 -4.74
N GLN A 142 20.13 24.15 -4.55
CA GLN A 142 19.55 25.48 -4.41
C GLN A 142 19.40 25.92 -2.94
N GLY A 143 19.95 25.14 -1.99
CA GLY A 143 19.96 25.46 -0.58
C GLY A 143 18.77 24.97 0.22
N SER A 144 17.92 24.09 -0.34
CA SER A 144 16.83 23.47 0.44
C SER A 144 17.39 22.52 1.50
N ILE A 145 16.84 22.58 2.73
CA ILE A 145 17.26 21.74 3.84
C ILE A 145 16.14 20.72 4.10
N PHE A 146 16.45 19.45 3.98
CA PHE A 146 15.51 18.35 4.21
C PHE A 146 15.57 17.84 5.65
N HIS A 147 14.41 17.52 6.20
CA HIS A 147 14.25 16.96 7.54
C HIS A 147 13.90 15.47 7.53
N THR A 148 13.45 14.97 6.38
CA THR A 148 13.04 13.56 6.17
C THR A 148 13.84 12.95 5.01
N THR A 149 13.76 11.63 4.88
CA THR A 149 14.35 10.90 3.74
C THR A 149 13.28 10.57 2.68
N THR A 150 12.00 10.97 2.90
CA THR A 150 10.89 10.62 2.02
C THR A 150 10.79 11.53 0.80
N ASP A 151 10.28 10.99 -0.29
CA ASP A 151 9.90 11.71 -1.51
C ASP A 151 8.74 12.71 -1.27
N SER A 152 7.92 12.45 -0.26
CA SER A 152 6.79 13.35 0.13
C SER A 152 7.26 14.75 0.51
N GLU A 153 8.46 14.88 1.13
CA GLU A 153 9.05 16.19 1.42
C GLU A 153 9.56 16.87 0.13
N VAL A 154 10.06 16.08 -0.83
CA VAL A 154 10.43 16.59 -2.16
C VAL A 154 9.20 17.18 -2.86
N ILE A 155 8.07 16.45 -2.85
CA ILE A 155 6.80 16.94 -3.39
C ILE A 155 6.40 18.27 -2.74
N ALA A 156 6.46 18.34 -1.41
CA ALA A 156 6.09 19.55 -0.67
C ALA A 156 6.97 20.75 -1.08
N TYR A 157 8.27 20.55 -1.24
CA TYR A 157 9.18 21.63 -1.64
C TYR A 157 9.00 22.07 -3.09
N ILE A 158 8.73 21.15 -4.02
CA ILE A 158 8.39 21.50 -5.41
C ILE A 158 7.12 22.36 -5.44
N ILE A 159 6.06 21.96 -4.71
CA ILE A 159 4.82 22.75 -4.62
C ILE A 159 5.11 24.15 -4.03
N VAL A 160 5.93 24.25 -2.99
CA VAL A 160 6.31 25.53 -2.39
C VAL A 160 7.10 26.39 -3.36
N GLN A 161 8.06 25.85 -4.14
CA GLN A 161 8.77 26.58 -5.19
C GLN A 161 7.81 27.13 -6.25
N GLU A 162 6.90 26.29 -6.74
CA GLU A 162 5.91 26.73 -7.74
C GLU A 162 4.93 27.74 -7.13
N ARG A 163 4.61 27.65 -5.84
CA ARG A 163 3.75 28.63 -5.14
C ARG A 163 4.35 30.03 -5.08
N LEU A 164 5.68 30.17 -5.16
CA LEU A 164 6.33 31.48 -5.24
C LEU A 164 6.13 32.15 -6.62
N LYS A 165 5.93 31.36 -7.66
CA LYS A 165 5.78 31.83 -9.05
C LYS A 165 4.30 32.05 -9.42
N HIS A 166 3.39 31.30 -8.80
CA HIS A 166 1.96 31.27 -9.15
C HIS A 166 1.08 31.99 -8.14
N GLY A 167 -0.07 32.49 -8.60
CA GLY A 167 -1.02 33.29 -7.83
C GLY A 167 -1.78 32.47 -6.79
N SER A 168 -2.10 31.22 -7.09
CA SER A 168 -2.90 30.32 -6.24
C SER A 168 -2.13 29.03 -5.92
N ILE A 169 -2.61 28.30 -4.91
CA ILE A 169 -2.01 27.00 -4.53
C ILE A 169 -2.35 25.93 -5.56
N GLU A 170 -3.55 25.98 -6.14
CA GLU A 170 -3.96 25.05 -7.19
C GLU A 170 -3.14 25.18 -8.46
N GLU A 171 -2.80 26.40 -8.89
CA GLU A 171 -1.88 26.65 -10.01
C GLU A 171 -0.47 26.11 -9.69
N ALA A 172 -0.01 26.29 -8.45
CA ALA A 172 1.28 25.78 -8.01
C ALA A 172 1.31 24.23 -7.99
N VAL A 173 0.23 23.60 -7.56
CA VAL A 173 0.10 22.14 -7.60
C VAL A 173 0.06 21.63 -9.04
N SER A 174 -0.69 22.31 -9.92
CA SER A 174 -0.72 21.99 -11.35
C SER A 174 0.68 22.07 -11.98
N ALA A 175 1.42 23.16 -11.74
CA ALA A 175 2.79 23.32 -12.22
C ALA A 175 3.79 22.32 -11.58
N ALA A 176 3.54 21.89 -10.35
CA ALA A 176 4.35 20.85 -9.71
C ALA A 176 4.13 19.49 -10.40
N MET A 177 2.93 19.15 -10.84
CA MET A 177 2.65 17.90 -11.55
C MET A 177 3.45 17.73 -12.84
N ASP A 178 3.80 18.82 -13.52
CA ASP A 178 4.67 18.80 -14.72
C ASP A 178 6.12 18.33 -14.41
N ARG A 179 6.51 18.35 -13.14
CA ARG A 179 7.85 17.98 -12.68
C ARG A 179 7.91 16.62 -12.00
N LEU A 180 6.78 16.16 -11.42
CA LEU A 180 6.70 14.92 -10.67
C LEU A 180 6.51 13.73 -11.61
N VAL A 181 7.36 12.71 -11.48
CA VAL A 181 7.26 11.47 -12.25
C VAL A 181 7.14 10.30 -11.27
N GLY A 182 6.14 9.44 -11.49
CA GLY A 182 5.88 8.28 -10.65
C GLY A 182 4.45 8.23 -10.15
N ALA A 183 4.23 7.49 -9.06
CA ALA A 183 2.92 7.30 -8.47
C ALA A 183 2.69 8.30 -7.33
N TYR A 184 1.56 9.00 -7.38
CA TYR A 184 1.15 9.86 -6.26
C TYR A 184 -0.35 10.09 -6.21
N SER A 185 -0.94 9.78 -5.06
CA SER A 185 -2.24 10.29 -4.64
C SER A 185 -2.01 11.20 -3.43
N LEU A 186 -2.31 12.50 -3.59
CA LEU A 186 -2.01 13.52 -2.59
C LEU A 186 -3.29 14.07 -1.98
N VAL A 187 -3.22 14.34 -0.67
CA VAL A 187 -4.21 15.16 0.03
C VAL A 187 -3.46 16.30 0.72
N ILE A 188 -3.78 17.52 0.34
CA ILE A 188 -3.05 18.73 0.74
C ILE A 188 -4.01 19.71 1.43
N SER A 189 -3.65 20.19 2.62
CA SER A 189 -4.32 21.32 3.27
C SER A 189 -3.46 22.58 3.16
N SER A 190 -4.00 23.62 2.55
CA SER A 190 -3.53 25.00 2.70
C SER A 190 -4.35 25.71 3.79
N PRO A 191 -4.07 26.97 4.15
CA PRO A 191 -4.83 27.65 5.20
C PRO A 191 -6.35 27.68 5.00
N SER A 192 -6.84 27.63 3.76
CA SER A 192 -8.26 27.78 3.44
C SER A 192 -8.81 26.74 2.44
N LYS A 193 -7.98 25.82 1.97
CA LYS A 193 -8.38 24.86 0.93
C LYS A 193 -7.87 23.47 1.25
N LEU A 194 -8.69 22.47 0.93
CA LEU A 194 -8.30 21.07 0.84
C LEU A 194 -8.18 20.70 -0.64
N ILE A 195 -7.06 20.09 -1.02
CA ILE A 195 -6.75 19.76 -2.41
C ILE A 195 -6.45 18.25 -2.47
N ALA A 196 -7.09 17.56 -3.38
CA ALA A 196 -6.83 16.17 -3.69
C ALA A 196 -6.27 16.07 -5.11
N VAL A 197 -5.23 15.25 -5.30
CA VAL A 197 -4.52 15.10 -6.58
C VAL A 197 -4.28 13.64 -6.86
N ARG A 198 -4.51 13.21 -8.09
CA ARG A 198 -4.14 11.87 -8.55
C ARG A 198 -3.17 12.00 -9.71
N ASP A 199 -2.10 11.21 -9.73
CA ASP A 199 -1.08 11.25 -10.79
C ASP A 199 -1.69 10.99 -12.19
N PRO A 200 -1.03 11.41 -13.30
CA PRO A 200 -1.59 11.28 -14.64
C PRO A 200 -1.82 9.84 -15.12
N HIS A 201 -1.12 8.85 -14.54
CA HIS A 201 -1.36 7.44 -14.79
C HIS A 201 -2.45 6.84 -13.89
N GLY A 202 -2.72 7.48 -12.74
CA GLY A 202 -3.67 7.00 -11.74
C GLY A 202 -3.21 5.70 -11.07
N PHE A 203 -1.91 5.60 -10.75
CA PHE A 203 -1.35 4.39 -10.14
C PHE A 203 -2.02 3.99 -8.84
N ARG A 204 -2.36 4.98 -8.00
CA ARG A 204 -3.01 4.75 -6.71
C ARG A 204 -4.44 5.25 -6.73
N PRO A 205 -5.36 4.56 -6.03
CA PRO A 205 -6.75 5.00 -5.95
C PRO A 205 -6.88 6.26 -5.10
N LEU A 206 -7.85 7.09 -5.45
CA LEU A 206 -8.30 8.23 -4.65
C LEU A 206 -9.75 8.53 -4.99
N CYS A 207 -10.62 8.54 -4.00
CA CYS A 207 -12.05 8.78 -4.19
C CYS A 207 -12.54 9.99 -3.39
N MET A 208 -13.69 10.50 -3.79
CA MET A 208 -14.38 11.63 -3.19
C MET A 208 -15.79 11.22 -2.76
N GLY A 209 -16.21 11.75 -1.62
CA GLY A 209 -17.57 11.62 -1.10
C GLY A 209 -18.01 12.86 -0.36
N ARG A 210 -19.24 12.81 0.15
CA ARG A 210 -19.87 13.92 0.83
C ARG A 210 -20.62 13.48 2.07
N LEU A 211 -20.40 14.19 3.18
CA LEU A 211 -21.18 14.03 4.40
C LEU A 211 -22.57 14.68 4.27
N LYS A 212 -23.50 14.32 5.15
CA LYS A 212 -24.87 14.85 5.16
C LYS A 212 -24.95 16.37 5.33
N ASP A 213 -23.97 16.97 5.99
CA ASP A 213 -23.83 18.42 6.19
C ASP A 213 -23.21 19.15 4.98
N GLY A 214 -22.88 18.42 3.91
CA GLY A 214 -22.26 18.94 2.71
C GLY A 214 -20.73 18.98 2.76
N SER A 215 -20.09 18.57 3.84
CA SER A 215 -18.63 18.48 3.95
C SER A 215 -18.08 17.52 2.92
N VAL A 216 -16.96 17.90 2.29
CA VAL A 216 -16.29 17.09 1.24
C VAL A 216 -15.23 16.21 1.88
N VAL A 217 -15.17 14.96 1.45
CA VAL A 217 -14.24 13.96 1.97
C VAL A 217 -13.47 13.31 0.83
N PHE A 218 -12.16 13.11 1.02
CA PHE A 218 -11.29 12.34 0.13
C PHE A 218 -10.67 11.18 0.90
N ALA A 219 -10.55 10.03 0.26
CA ALA A 219 -9.92 8.85 0.85
C ALA A 219 -9.24 8.00 -0.23
N SER A 220 -8.22 7.24 0.15
CA SER A 220 -7.60 6.24 -0.73
C SER A 220 -8.60 5.19 -1.21
N GLU A 221 -9.56 4.81 -0.37
CA GLU A 221 -10.57 3.79 -0.66
C GLU A 221 -11.95 4.21 -0.18
N SER A 222 -13.00 3.69 -0.83
CA SER A 222 -14.40 3.96 -0.46
C SER A 222 -14.74 3.51 0.97
N CYS A 223 -14.10 2.47 1.49
CA CYS A 223 -14.28 2.04 2.89
C CYS A 223 -13.91 3.12 3.92
N GLY A 224 -12.99 4.05 3.57
CA GLY A 224 -12.67 5.21 4.39
C GLY A 224 -13.80 6.25 4.41
N LEU A 225 -14.56 6.38 3.31
CA LEU A 225 -15.76 7.22 3.23
C LEU A 225 -16.89 6.60 4.06
N ASP A 226 -17.12 5.30 3.92
CA ASP A 226 -18.15 4.56 4.64
C ASP A 226 -17.97 4.67 6.16
N ALA A 227 -16.72 4.60 6.63
CA ALA A 227 -16.38 4.69 8.06
C ALA A 227 -16.77 6.01 8.70
N VAL A 228 -16.84 7.10 7.92
CA VAL A 228 -17.25 8.42 8.40
C VAL A 228 -18.70 8.77 8.02
N GLY A 229 -19.41 7.84 7.38
CA GLY A 229 -20.79 8.03 6.94
C GLY A 229 -20.93 9.00 5.75
N ALA A 230 -19.89 9.14 4.95
CA ALA A 230 -19.93 9.92 3.71
C ALA A 230 -20.51 9.08 2.57
N SER A 231 -21.36 9.70 1.74
CA SER A 231 -21.82 9.08 0.51
C SER A 231 -20.72 9.16 -0.54
N PHE A 232 -20.38 8.04 -1.17
CA PHE A 232 -19.46 8.01 -2.31
C PHE A 232 -20.03 8.81 -3.49
N GLU A 233 -19.26 9.72 -4.05
CA GLU A 233 -19.64 10.47 -5.25
C GLU A 233 -18.94 9.90 -6.49
N ARG A 234 -17.61 9.77 -6.45
CA ARG A 234 -16.81 9.25 -7.57
C ARG A 234 -15.34 9.03 -7.17
N ASP A 235 -14.62 8.31 -7.99
CA ASP A 235 -13.17 8.33 -8.01
C ASP A 235 -12.64 9.61 -8.68
N LEU A 236 -11.44 10.05 -8.30
CA LEU A 236 -10.73 11.09 -9.02
C LEU A 236 -10.15 10.49 -10.32
N LEU A 237 -10.24 11.25 -11.41
CA LEU A 237 -9.63 10.84 -12.66
C LEU A 237 -8.10 10.89 -12.56
N PRO A 238 -7.37 10.01 -13.27
CA PRO A 238 -5.94 10.17 -13.45
C PRO A 238 -5.58 11.56 -14.01
N GLY A 239 -4.69 12.27 -13.33
CA GLY A 239 -4.31 13.65 -13.66
C GLY A 239 -5.23 14.73 -13.10
N GLU A 240 -6.26 14.39 -12.33
CA GLU A 240 -7.22 15.37 -11.80
C GLU A 240 -6.72 16.00 -10.50
N ILE A 241 -6.92 17.32 -10.39
CA ILE A 241 -6.80 18.11 -9.18
C ILE A 241 -8.20 18.54 -8.75
N VAL A 242 -8.61 18.19 -7.54
CA VAL A 242 -9.88 18.62 -6.95
C VAL A 242 -9.61 19.53 -5.77
N VAL A 243 -10.21 20.71 -5.78
CA VAL A 243 -10.07 21.73 -4.74
C VAL A 243 -11.40 21.92 -4.05
N ALA A 244 -11.43 21.71 -2.74
CA ALA A 244 -12.57 21.99 -1.86
C ALA A 244 -12.27 23.17 -0.94
N ASP A 245 -13.15 24.15 -0.93
CA ASP A 245 -13.12 25.32 -0.05
C ASP A 245 -14.54 25.77 0.34
N LYS A 246 -14.66 26.85 1.09
CA LYS A 246 -15.94 27.41 1.50
C LYS A 246 -16.88 27.81 0.35
N ASN A 247 -16.37 27.93 -0.87
CA ASN A 247 -17.15 28.27 -2.06
C ASN A 247 -17.60 27.00 -2.82
N GLY A 248 -17.22 25.81 -2.36
CA GLY A 248 -17.58 24.52 -2.95
C GLY A 248 -16.40 23.76 -3.51
N VAL A 249 -16.65 22.93 -4.52
CA VAL A 249 -15.67 22.04 -5.14
C VAL A 249 -15.38 22.50 -6.57
N LYS A 250 -14.10 22.56 -6.91
CA LYS A 250 -13.62 22.82 -8.27
C LYS A 250 -12.72 21.68 -8.73
N SER A 251 -12.80 21.30 -9.98
CA SER A 251 -11.97 20.29 -10.61
C SER A 251 -11.13 20.91 -11.72
N ASP A 252 -9.82 20.71 -11.68
CA ASP A 252 -8.89 20.99 -12.78
C ASP A 252 -8.51 19.65 -13.42
N ARG A 253 -8.70 19.54 -14.73
CA ARG A 253 -8.44 18.34 -15.53
C ARG A 253 -7.37 18.56 -16.59
N SER A 254 -6.56 19.58 -16.45
CA SER A 254 -5.51 19.94 -17.42
C SER A 254 -4.49 18.80 -17.63
N HIS A 255 -4.27 17.97 -16.61
CA HIS A 255 -3.37 16.82 -16.68
C HIS A 255 -4.10 15.48 -16.96
N CYS A 256 -5.43 15.50 -17.17
CA CYS A 256 -6.16 14.28 -17.52
C CYS A 256 -5.89 13.89 -18.98
N GLY A 257 -5.62 12.60 -19.20
CA GLY A 257 -5.41 12.04 -20.54
C GLY A 257 -4.08 12.37 -21.21
N ILE A 258 -3.15 13.04 -20.51
CA ILE A 258 -1.78 13.28 -21.02
C ILE A 258 -0.92 12.02 -20.98
N ALA A 259 -1.28 11.03 -20.17
CA ALA A 259 -0.63 9.74 -20.04
C ALA A 259 -1.64 8.60 -20.08
N PRO A 260 -1.22 7.39 -20.52
CA PRO A 260 -2.09 6.22 -20.45
C PRO A 260 -2.37 5.84 -19.00
N ARG A 261 -3.62 5.52 -18.68
CA ARG A 261 -4.01 5.04 -17.35
C ARG A 261 -3.31 3.73 -17.01
N ARG A 262 -2.82 3.60 -15.76
CA ARG A 262 -2.03 2.46 -15.29
C ARG A 262 -2.27 2.22 -13.80
N LEU A 263 -3.53 1.95 -13.41
CA LEU A 263 -3.86 1.59 -12.03
C LEU A 263 -3.05 0.35 -11.62
N CYS A 264 -2.47 0.35 -10.43
CA CYS A 264 -1.76 -0.82 -9.92
C CYS A 264 -2.74 -1.99 -9.78
N VAL A 265 -2.50 -3.09 -10.50
CA VAL A 265 -3.40 -4.26 -10.44
C VAL A 265 -3.38 -4.91 -9.06
N PHE A 266 -2.29 -4.74 -8.31
CA PHE A 266 -2.13 -5.32 -6.97
C PHE A 266 -3.08 -4.68 -5.94
N GLU A 267 -3.66 -3.53 -6.23
CA GLU A 267 -4.77 -2.97 -5.44
C GLU A 267 -5.95 -3.95 -5.39
N PHE A 268 -6.32 -4.59 -6.50
CA PHE A 268 -7.38 -5.60 -6.53
C PHE A 268 -6.94 -6.95 -5.95
N ILE A 269 -5.67 -7.32 -6.10
CA ILE A 269 -5.17 -8.62 -5.64
C ILE A 269 -5.04 -8.62 -4.11
N TYR A 270 -4.42 -7.57 -3.53
CA TYR A 270 -4.01 -7.59 -2.14
C TYR A 270 -4.36 -6.32 -1.34
N PHE A 271 -3.96 -5.10 -1.82
CA PHE A 271 -3.95 -3.92 -0.94
C PHE A 271 -5.32 -3.48 -0.47
N ALA A 272 -6.28 -3.33 -1.39
CA ALA A 272 -7.57 -2.78 -1.05
C ALA A 272 -8.44 -3.76 -0.23
N ARG A 273 -9.28 -3.22 0.62
CA ARG A 273 -10.28 -4.03 1.34
C ARG A 273 -11.32 -4.59 0.37
N PRO A 274 -11.83 -5.82 0.60
CA PRO A 274 -12.83 -6.43 -0.28
C PRO A 274 -14.11 -5.62 -0.45
N ASP A 275 -14.50 -4.85 0.57
CA ASP A 275 -15.69 -3.99 0.55
C ASP A 275 -15.48 -2.66 -0.20
N SER A 276 -14.26 -2.38 -0.66
CA SER A 276 -13.96 -1.18 -1.43
C SER A 276 -14.34 -1.30 -2.90
N VAL A 277 -14.67 -0.14 -3.48
CA VAL A 277 -14.86 0.06 -4.93
C VAL A 277 -13.76 1.01 -5.42
N ILE A 278 -13.06 0.63 -6.49
CA ILE A 278 -11.97 1.40 -7.10
C ILE A 278 -12.23 1.52 -8.60
N ASP A 279 -12.23 2.74 -9.12
CA ASP A 279 -12.50 3.06 -10.53
C ASP A 279 -13.75 2.31 -11.06
N GLY A 280 -14.81 2.28 -10.25
CA GLY A 280 -16.10 1.65 -10.56
C GLY A 280 -16.13 0.12 -10.41
N SER A 281 -15.05 -0.53 -9.97
CA SER A 281 -14.99 -2.00 -9.83
C SER A 281 -14.90 -2.42 -8.36
N SER A 282 -15.72 -3.41 -7.98
CA SER A 282 -15.67 -4.03 -6.65
C SER A 282 -14.42 -4.90 -6.50
N VAL A 283 -13.65 -4.66 -5.45
CA VAL A 283 -12.47 -5.47 -5.10
C VAL A 283 -12.86 -6.92 -4.83
N HIS A 284 -13.94 -7.15 -4.10
CA HIS A 284 -14.48 -8.49 -3.82
C HIS A 284 -14.78 -9.27 -5.10
N VAL A 285 -15.48 -8.63 -6.07
CA VAL A 285 -15.82 -9.28 -7.35
C VAL A 285 -14.56 -9.54 -8.19
N ALA A 286 -13.61 -8.61 -8.20
CA ALA A 286 -12.35 -8.79 -8.92
C ALA A 286 -11.55 -9.99 -8.38
N ARG A 287 -11.46 -10.15 -7.05
CA ARG A 287 -10.81 -11.31 -6.43
C ARG A 287 -11.52 -12.63 -6.73
N GLN A 288 -12.86 -12.65 -6.72
CA GLN A 288 -13.61 -13.85 -7.14
C GLN A 288 -13.32 -14.21 -8.60
N ARG A 289 -13.19 -13.21 -9.46
CA ARG A 289 -12.83 -13.42 -10.87
C ARG A 289 -11.43 -14.00 -11.02
N ALA A 290 -10.44 -13.53 -10.24
CA ALA A 290 -9.11 -14.13 -10.20
C ALA A 290 -9.17 -15.63 -9.88
N GLY A 291 -9.96 -16.01 -8.87
CA GLY A 291 -10.19 -17.42 -8.53
C GLY A 291 -10.85 -18.21 -9.65
N ALA A 292 -11.82 -17.63 -10.34
CA ALA A 292 -12.49 -18.28 -11.46
C ALA A 292 -11.50 -18.53 -12.63
N PHE A 293 -10.66 -17.56 -12.98
CA PHE A 293 -9.63 -17.73 -13.99
C PHE A 293 -8.61 -18.80 -13.59
N LEU A 294 -8.16 -18.81 -12.33
CA LEU A 294 -7.28 -19.86 -11.82
C LEU A 294 -7.87 -21.27 -11.94
N ALA A 295 -9.18 -21.42 -11.74
CA ALA A 295 -9.84 -22.70 -11.92
C ALA A 295 -9.87 -23.17 -13.39
N LEU A 296 -9.90 -22.23 -14.34
CA LEU A 296 -9.83 -22.50 -15.78
C LEU A 296 -8.40 -22.78 -16.24
N GLU A 297 -7.43 -21.99 -15.78
CA GLU A 297 -6.02 -22.12 -16.17
C GLU A 297 -5.36 -23.36 -15.53
N HIS A 298 -5.71 -23.66 -14.27
CA HIS A 298 -5.06 -24.71 -13.47
C HIS A 298 -6.08 -25.62 -12.79
N PRO A 299 -6.90 -26.36 -13.56
CA PRO A 299 -7.87 -27.29 -12.99
C PRO A 299 -7.15 -28.44 -12.27
N VAL A 300 -7.74 -28.91 -11.18
CA VAL A 300 -7.24 -30.05 -10.40
C VAL A 300 -8.39 -30.81 -9.77
N GLN A 301 -8.21 -32.11 -9.55
CA GLN A 301 -9.17 -32.89 -8.79
C GLN A 301 -8.84 -32.84 -7.30
N ALA A 302 -9.71 -32.21 -6.53
CA ALA A 302 -9.56 -32.04 -5.09
C ALA A 302 -10.90 -32.18 -4.37
N ASP A 303 -10.84 -32.28 -3.04
CA ASP A 303 -12.02 -32.52 -2.22
C ASP A 303 -12.56 -31.22 -1.61
N ILE A 304 -11.71 -30.17 -1.52
CA ILE A 304 -12.07 -28.90 -0.90
C ILE A 304 -11.17 -27.75 -1.41
N VAL A 305 -11.76 -26.58 -1.54
CA VAL A 305 -11.04 -25.29 -1.78
C VAL A 305 -11.02 -24.50 -0.49
N ILE A 306 -9.87 -24.00 -0.09
CA ILE A 306 -9.68 -23.10 1.04
C ILE A 306 -8.85 -21.88 0.64
N GLY A 307 -9.01 -20.75 1.33
CA GLY A 307 -8.21 -19.55 1.12
C GLY A 307 -7.32 -19.24 2.32
N VAL A 308 -6.15 -18.66 2.05
CA VAL A 308 -5.32 -18.06 3.11
C VAL A 308 -5.96 -16.74 3.55
N PRO A 309 -6.29 -16.55 4.84
CA PRO A 309 -6.88 -15.31 5.33
C PRO A 309 -5.89 -14.14 5.34
N ASP A 310 -6.27 -12.92 4.95
CA ASP A 310 -7.63 -12.51 4.56
C ASP A 310 -7.78 -12.45 3.02
N SER A 311 -6.71 -12.16 2.27
CA SER A 311 -6.68 -11.85 0.82
C SER A 311 -7.07 -13.02 -0.09
N GLY A 312 -6.71 -14.25 0.27
CA GLY A 312 -7.04 -15.45 -0.51
C GLY A 312 -8.50 -15.93 -0.41
N LEU A 313 -9.30 -15.39 0.51
CA LEU A 313 -10.65 -15.91 0.78
C LEU A 313 -11.61 -15.69 -0.40
N ASP A 314 -11.62 -14.48 -0.97
CA ASP A 314 -12.52 -14.14 -2.07
C ASP A 314 -12.16 -14.90 -3.36
N ALA A 315 -10.87 -15.03 -3.64
CA ALA A 315 -10.38 -15.81 -4.77
C ALA A 315 -10.70 -17.31 -4.59
N ALA A 316 -10.61 -17.83 -3.37
CA ALA A 316 -11.01 -19.20 -3.08
C ALA A 316 -12.50 -19.46 -3.32
N MET A 317 -13.37 -18.51 -2.97
CA MET A 317 -14.80 -18.59 -3.30
C MET A 317 -15.02 -18.60 -4.82
N GLY A 318 -14.29 -17.77 -5.56
CA GLY A 318 -14.35 -17.72 -7.03
C GLY A 318 -13.88 -19.01 -7.67
N TYR A 319 -12.76 -19.57 -7.22
CA TYR A 319 -12.24 -20.86 -7.66
C TYR A 319 -13.23 -22.00 -7.39
N ALA A 320 -13.76 -22.08 -6.17
CA ALA A 320 -14.73 -23.12 -5.79
C ALA A 320 -16.00 -23.06 -6.65
N ARG A 321 -16.54 -21.86 -6.89
CA ARG A 321 -17.72 -21.66 -7.73
C ARG A 321 -17.48 -22.11 -9.18
N GLN A 322 -16.31 -21.78 -9.74
CA GLN A 322 -15.97 -22.10 -11.12
C GLN A 322 -15.63 -23.59 -11.31
N SER A 323 -14.89 -24.19 -10.37
CA SER A 323 -14.47 -25.59 -10.45
C SER A 323 -15.55 -26.59 -10.02
N GLY A 324 -16.56 -26.15 -9.25
CA GLY A 324 -17.55 -27.02 -8.62
C GLY A 324 -17.03 -27.78 -7.39
N ILE A 325 -15.78 -27.55 -6.97
CA ILE A 325 -15.21 -28.14 -5.75
C ILE A 325 -15.74 -27.34 -4.54
N PRO A 326 -16.22 -28.00 -3.47
CA PRO A 326 -16.76 -27.32 -2.31
C PRO A 326 -15.77 -26.34 -1.66
N TYR A 327 -16.23 -25.14 -1.30
CA TYR A 327 -15.48 -24.18 -0.47
C TYR A 327 -15.58 -24.56 1.01
N GLY A 328 -14.47 -24.40 1.75
CA GLY A 328 -14.42 -24.58 3.20
C GLY A 328 -13.54 -23.55 3.89
N MET A 329 -13.83 -23.26 5.15
CA MET A 329 -12.95 -22.45 5.99
C MET A 329 -11.82 -23.34 6.50
N GLY A 330 -10.67 -23.34 5.80
CA GLY A 330 -9.51 -24.18 6.13
C GLY A 330 -8.65 -23.62 7.26
N PHE A 331 -8.72 -22.31 7.50
CA PHE A 331 -7.94 -21.61 8.52
C PHE A 331 -8.80 -20.71 9.38
N ILE A 332 -8.34 -20.49 10.62
CA ILE A 332 -8.81 -19.41 11.48
C ILE A 332 -7.64 -18.46 11.78
N LYS A 333 -7.86 -17.16 11.55
CA LYS A 333 -6.91 -16.10 11.90
C LYS A 333 -7.26 -15.56 13.28
N ASN A 334 -6.29 -15.55 14.20
CA ASN A 334 -6.50 -14.96 15.52
C ASN A 334 -6.52 -13.43 15.41
N LYS A 335 -7.72 -12.85 15.56
CA LYS A 335 -7.96 -11.40 15.46
C LYS A 335 -7.49 -10.60 16.67
N TYR A 336 -7.17 -11.28 17.79
CA TYR A 336 -6.73 -10.64 19.04
C TYR A 336 -5.22 -10.43 19.13
N ILE A 337 -4.44 -10.95 18.18
CA ILE A 337 -2.99 -10.76 18.12
C ILE A 337 -2.67 -9.69 17.10
N GLY A 338 -2.21 -8.53 17.60
CA GLY A 338 -1.65 -7.45 16.77
C GLY A 338 -0.28 -7.82 16.20
N ARG A 339 0.18 -7.08 15.18
CA ARG A 339 1.54 -7.22 14.60
C ARG A 339 2.66 -6.77 15.55
N THR A 340 2.33 -6.10 16.63
CA THR A 340 3.28 -5.57 17.64
C THR A 340 3.76 -6.60 18.67
N PHE A 341 3.36 -7.85 18.55
CA PHE A 341 3.88 -8.90 19.44
C PHE A 341 5.31 -9.26 19.01
N ILE A 342 6.29 -8.64 19.68
CA ILE A 342 7.73 -8.89 19.45
C ILE A 342 8.14 -10.05 20.36
N SER A 343 8.45 -11.19 19.76
CA SER A 343 9.01 -12.34 20.50
C SER A 343 10.50 -12.18 20.72
N PRO A 344 10.98 -12.31 21.97
CA PRO A 344 12.38 -12.12 22.29
C PRO A 344 13.30 -13.26 21.84
N THR A 345 12.79 -14.42 21.45
CA THR A 345 13.60 -15.58 21.03
C THR A 345 13.14 -16.17 19.70
N GLN A 346 14.05 -16.91 19.02
CA GLN A 346 13.78 -17.54 17.72
C GLN A 346 12.71 -18.65 17.83
N ASP A 347 12.73 -19.45 18.90
CA ASP A 347 11.71 -20.48 19.16
C ASP A 347 10.31 -19.88 19.40
N MET A 348 10.24 -18.68 19.97
CA MET A 348 8.99 -17.96 20.14
C MET A 348 8.46 -17.39 18.81
N ARG A 349 9.35 -16.99 17.88
CA ARG A 349 8.95 -16.52 16.54
C ARG A 349 8.35 -17.64 15.69
N GLU A 350 8.84 -18.87 15.83
CA GLU A 350 8.23 -20.03 15.17
C GLU A 350 6.84 -20.33 15.73
N ASN A 351 6.63 -20.13 17.02
CA ASN A 351 5.32 -20.25 17.66
C ASN A 351 4.36 -19.10 17.31
N GLU A 352 4.83 -17.93 16.93
CA GLU A 352 3.99 -16.79 16.54
C GLU A 352 3.10 -17.09 15.33
N VAL A 353 3.63 -17.78 14.31
CA VAL A 353 2.83 -18.16 13.13
C VAL A 353 1.72 -19.11 13.54
N ASN A 354 2.01 -20.07 14.42
CA ASN A 354 1.03 -21.02 14.96
C ASN A 354 -0.05 -20.34 15.79
N ILE A 355 0.25 -19.19 16.41
CA ILE A 355 -0.72 -18.43 17.21
C ILE A 355 -1.58 -17.52 16.31
N LYS A 356 -1.02 -17.03 15.19
CA LYS A 356 -1.71 -16.11 14.27
C LYS A 356 -2.66 -16.83 13.29
N LEU A 357 -2.25 -18.00 12.78
CA LEU A 357 -2.98 -18.74 11.77
C LEU A 357 -3.03 -20.23 12.14
N ASN A 358 -4.23 -20.78 12.34
CA ASN A 358 -4.43 -22.18 12.67
C ASN A 358 -5.28 -22.88 11.64
N PRO A 359 -4.89 -24.08 11.14
CA PRO A 359 -5.74 -24.90 10.27
C PRO A 359 -6.87 -25.53 11.07
N ILE A 360 -8.04 -25.62 10.43
CA ILE A 360 -9.19 -26.33 11.00
C ILE A 360 -9.09 -27.80 10.57
N ARG A 361 -8.54 -28.64 11.46
CA ARG A 361 -8.21 -30.03 11.18
C ARG A 361 -9.40 -30.80 10.57
N SER A 362 -10.60 -30.70 11.14
CA SER A 362 -11.80 -31.38 10.64
C SER A 362 -12.18 -31.01 9.19
N VAL A 363 -11.65 -29.90 8.67
CA VAL A 363 -11.89 -29.44 7.30
C VAL A 363 -10.86 -30.03 6.33
N VAL A 364 -9.61 -30.21 6.75
CA VAL A 364 -8.49 -30.55 5.85
C VAL A 364 -7.95 -31.97 6.01
N GLU A 365 -8.18 -32.65 7.15
CA GLU A 365 -7.62 -33.97 7.43
C GLU A 365 -8.09 -35.02 6.40
N GLY A 366 -7.13 -35.73 5.83
CA GLY A 366 -7.34 -36.78 4.83
C GLY A 366 -7.80 -36.29 3.45
N LYS A 367 -7.91 -34.98 3.23
CA LYS A 367 -8.41 -34.40 1.98
C LYS A 367 -7.30 -33.90 1.05
N ARG A 368 -7.64 -33.90 -0.24
CA ARG A 368 -6.90 -33.16 -1.27
C ARG A 368 -7.41 -31.73 -1.26
N VAL A 369 -6.53 -30.79 -0.99
CA VAL A 369 -6.87 -29.40 -0.72
C VAL A 369 -6.40 -28.52 -1.88
N VAL A 370 -7.26 -27.67 -2.42
CA VAL A 370 -6.84 -26.50 -3.21
C VAL A 370 -6.66 -25.34 -2.25
N LEU A 371 -5.44 -24.85 -2.12
CA LEU A 371 -5.06 -23.70 -1.30
C LEU A 371 -4.93 -22.47 -2.19
N ILE A 372 -5.75 -21.45 -1.95
CA ILE A 372 -5.67 -20.18 -2.68
C ILE A 372 -4.97 -19.12 -1.83
N ASP A 373 -3.96 -18.46 -2.41
CA ASP A 373 -3.29 -17.31 -1.82
C ASP A 373 -3.19 -16.16 -2.85
N ASP A 374 -2.85 -14.94 -2.38
CA ASP A 374 -2.72 -13.78 -3.26
C ASP A 374 -1.42 -13.78 -4.07
N SER A 375 -0.29 -14.11 -3.45
CA SER A 375 1.04 -13.94 -4.05
C SER A 375 2.12 -14.77 -3.37
N ILE A 376 3.21 -15.05 -4.09
CA ILE A 376 4.45 -15.62 -3.56
C ILE A 376 5.61 -14.69 -3.95
N VAL A 377 6.34 -14.17 -2.94
CA VAL A 377 7.51 -13.30 -3.15
C VAL A 377 8.80 -14.08 -2.89
N ARG A 378 9.00 -14.55 -1.65
CA ARG A 378 10.19 -15.29 -1.21
C ARG A 378 9.92 -16.77 -0.89
N GLY A 379 8.65 -17.15 -0.77
CA GLY A 379 8.20 -18.52 -0.49
C GLY A 379 8.25 -18.97 0.98
N THR A 380 8.89 -18.24 1.87
CA THR A 380 9.08 -18.64 3.29
C THR A 380 7.76 -18.72 4.05
N THR A 381 6.90 -17.70 3.94
CA THR A 381 5.59 -17.66 4.59
C THR A 381 4.67 -18.76 4.03
N CYS A 382 4.70 -18.93 2.72
CA CYS A 382 3.93 -19.92 2.02
C CYS A 382 4.26 -21.32 2.51
N ARG A 383 5.56 -21.66 2.61
CA ARG A 383 6.05 -22.93 3.14
C ARG A 383 5.53 -23.21 4.56
N ARG A 384 5.57 -22.20 5.46
CA ARG A 384 5.02 -22.34 6.82
C ARG A 384 3.53 -22.65 6.83
N THR A 385 2.76 -21.96 6.00
CA THR A 385 1.31 -22.22 5.86
C THR A 385 1.04 -23.63 5.37
N ILE A 386 1.84 -24.12 4.42
CA ILE A 386 1.76 -25.48 3.89
C ILE A 386 2.14 -26.51 4.97
N ASP A 387 3.20 -26.29 5.73
CA ASP A 387 3.61 -27.15 6.83
C ASP A 387 2.49 -27.28 7.89
N LEU A 388 1.75 -26.21 8.18
CA LEU A 388 0.59 -26.26 9.08
C LEU A 388 -0.50 -27.17 8.55
N LEU A 389 -0.82 -27.11 7.24
CA LEU A 389 -1.81 -28.00 6.62
C LEU A 389 -1.35 -29.46 6.61
N ARG A 390 -0.08 -29.73 6.31
CA ARG A 390 0.49 -31.07 6.37
C ARG A 390 0.41 -31.66 7.79
N LYS A 391 0.78 -30.87 8.81
CA LYS A 391 0.63 -31.26 10.23
C LYS A 391 -0.84 -31.48 10.63
N ALA A 392 -1.78 -30.76 10.00
CA ALA A 392 -3.22 -30.96 10.21
C ALA A 392 -3.78 -32.19 9.48
N GLY A 393 -2.96 -32.89 8.68
CA GLY A 393 -3.33 -34.13 8.02
C GLY A 393 -3.86 -34.00 6.59
N ALA A 394 -3.61 -32.87 5.90
CA ALA A 394 -3.94 -32.72 4.49
C ALA A 394 -3.20 -33.78 3.66
N LYS A 395 -3.91 -34.51 2.78
CA LYS A 395 -3.36 -35.59 1.96
C LYS A 395 -2.57 -35.04 0.78
N GLU A 396 -3.15 -34.10 0.06
CA GLU A 396 -2.55 -33.38 -1.05
C GLU A 396 -2.84 -31.88 -0.91
N ILE A 397 -1.90 -31.03 -1.36
CA ILE A 397 -2.05 -29.57 -1.32
C ILE A 397 -1.71 -29.02 -2.71
N HIS A 398 -2.71 -28.50 -3.38
CA HIS A 398 -2.59 -27.87 -4.70
C HIS A 398 -2.70 -26.36 -4.53
N MET A 399 -1.57 -25.65 -4.61
CA MET A 399 -1.56 -24.21 -4.42
C MET A 399 -1.88 -23.46 -5.70
N ARG A 400 -2.73 -22.44 -5.60
CA ARG A 400 -3.11 -21.53 -6.67
C ARG A 400 -2.93 -20.10 -6.18
N VAL A 401 -2.23 -19.30 -6.96
CA VAL A 401 -1.83 -17.94 -6.62
C VAL A 401 -2.58 -16.97 -7.53
N SER A 402 -3.35 -16.05 -6.93
CA SER A 402 -4.21 -15.12 -7.67
C SER A 402 -3.46 -13.94 -8.31
N ALA A 403 -2.14 -13.96 -8.28
CA ALA A 403 -1.25 -13.06 -9.01
C ALA A 403 -0.32 -13.85 -9.95
N PRO A 404 0.25 -13.22 -11.00
CA PRO A 404 1.41 -13.75 -11.70
C PRO A 404 2.65 -13.77 -10.80
N PRO A 405 3.73 -14.50 -11.17
CA PRO A 405 4.99 -14.46 -10.43
C PRO A 405 5.58 -13.05 -10.40
N PHE A 406 6.12 -12.64 -9.25
CA PHE A 406 6.93 -11.43 -9.16
C PHE A 406 8.31 -11.65 -9.78
N VAL A 407 8.64 -10.85 -10.79
CA VAL A 407 9.92 -10.96 -11.54
C VAL A 407 10.69 -9.62 -11.58
N SER A 408 10.09 -8.53 -11.13
CA SER A 408 10.68 -7.20 -11.17
C SER A 408 10.37 -6.40 -9.91
N GLU A 409 11.23 -5.43 -9.61
CA GLU A 409 11.06 -4.47 -8.52
C GLU A 409 9.87 -3.54 -8.76
N CYS A 410 9.34 -2.95 -7.71
CA CYS A 410 8.32 -1.91 -7.81
C CYS A 410 8.91 -0.54 -7.49
N TYR A 411 8.73 0.43 -8.42
CA TYR A 411 9.13 1.82 -8.25
C TYR A 411 7.96 2.74 -7.90
N TYR A 412 6.74 2.21 -7.74
CA TYR A 412 5.50 2.98 -7.56
C TYR A 412 4.88 2.85 -6.16
N GLY A 413 5.63 2.28 -5.20
CA GLY A 413 5.26 2.31 -3.79
C GLY A 413 5.05 0.93 -3.13
N THR A 414 5.02 -0.20 -3.88
CA THR A 414 5.02 -1.54 -3.28
C THR A 414 6.42 -1.91 -2.79
N ASP A 415 6.53 -2.51 -1.61
CA ASP A 415 7.81 -2.92 -1.02
C ASP A 415 8.38 -4.20 -1.68
N ILE A 416 8.75 -4.05 -2.95
CA ILE A 416 9.53 -5.03 -3.73
C ILE A 416 10.78 -4.30 -4.19
N ASP A 417 11.79 -4.33 -3.34
CA ASP A 417 13.00 -3.50 -3.42
C ASP A 417 14.18 -4.14 -4.16
N ASP A 418 14.19 -5.49 -4.26
CA ASP A 418 15.32 -6.23 -4.80
C ASP A 418 14.85 -7.49 -5.55
N LYS A 419 15.03 -7.45 -6.87
CA LYS A 419 14.68 -8.58 -7.74
C LYS A 419 15.43 -9.88 -7.42
N ASN A 420 16.62 -9.78 -6.77
CA ASN A 420 17.41 -10.95 -6.40
C ASN A 420 16.81 -11.71 -5.22
N LYS A 421 15.86 -11.11 -4.50
CA LYS A 421 15.12 -11.76 -3.41
C LYS A 421 13.84 -12.45 -3.88
N LEU A 422 13.46 -12.27 -5.15
CA LEU A 422 12.24 -12.83 -5.74
C LEU A 422 12.48 -14.29 -6.12
N ILE A 423 11.72 -15.22 -5.54
CA ILE A 423 11.91 -16.66 -5.78
C ILE A 423 11.74 -17.04 -7.25
N ALA A 424 10.81 -16.39 -7.96
CA ALA A 424 10.54 -16.66 -9.37
C ALA A 424 11.64 -16.19 -10.33
N ASN A 425 12.65 -15.44 -9.85
CA ASN A 425 13.82 -15.08 -10.67
C ASN A 425 14.92 -16.15 -10.63
N HIS A 426 14.85 -17.08 -9.69
CA HIS A 426 15.88 -18.10 -9.48
C HIS A 426 15.39 -19.52 -9.70
N HIS A 427 14.06 -19.72 -9.70
CA HIS A 427 13.45 -21.04 -9.73
C HIS A 427 12.27 -21.08 -10.69
N THR A 428 12.09 -22.24 -11.37
CA THR A 428 10.90 -22.54 -12.16
C THR A 428 9.69 -22.76 -11.25
N VAL A 429 8.49 -22.80 -11.83
CA VAL A 429 7.25 -23.04 -11.05
C VAL A 429 7.29 -24.41 -10.36
N GLU A 430 7.86 -25.41 -11.02
CA GLU A 430 8.04 -26.77 -10.50
C GLU A 430 9.01 -26.79 -9.32
N GLU A 431 10.17 -26.12 -9.44
CA GLU A 431 11.14 -25.97 -8.35
C GLU A 431 10.57 -25.20 -7.16
N ILE A 432 9.78 -24.13 -7.41
CA ILE A 432 9.08 -23.39 -6.35
C ILE A 432 8.10 -24.32 -5.64
N ALA A 433 7.34 -25.15 -6.37
CA ALA A 433 6.41 -26.11 -5.78
C ALA A 433 7.13 -27.08 -4.82
N GLU A 434 8.30 -27.60 -5.21
CA GLU A 434 9.13 -28.46 -4.38
C GLU A 434 9.65 -27.71 -3.14
N ILE A 435 10.17 -26.49 -3.31
CA ILE A 435 10.71 -25.65 -2.22
C ILE A 435 9.65 -25.37 -1.16
N ILE A 436 8.43 -25.02 -1.57
CA ILE A 436 7.33 -24.73 -0.65
C ILE A 436 6.58 -25.97 -0.15
N GLY A 437 6.79 -27.15 -0.77
CA GLY A 437 6.27 -28.43 -0.32
C GLY A 437 4.84 -28.75 -0.72
N VAL A 438 4.40 -28.27 -1.92
CA VAL A 438 3.07 -28.54 -2.47
C VAL A 438 3.10 -29.58 -3.57
N ASP A 439 1.97 -30.28 -3.80
CA ASP A 439 1.84 -31.30 -4.85
C ASP A 439 1.66 -30.67 -6.25
N SER A 440 1.16 -29.46 -6.34
CA SER A 440 1.16 -28.65 -7.57
C SER A 440 1.02 -27.17 -7.27
N LEU A 441 1.61 -26.33 -8.14
CA LEU A 441 1.56 -24.88 -8.08
C LEU A 441 1.03 -24.32 -9.39
N GLY A 442 0.17 -23.31 -9.34
CA GLY A 442 -0.30 -22.56 -10.50
C GLY A 442 -0.48 -21.08 -10.16
N TYR A 443 0.04 -20.22 -11.02
CA TYR A 443 -0.10 -18.78 -10.95
C TYR A 443 -1.13 -18.28 -11.95
N LEU A 444 -1.86 -17.23 -11.60
CA LEU A 444 -2.70 -16.53 -12.57
C LEU A 444 -1.83 -15.93 -13.67
N SER A 445 -2.25 -16.08 -14.93
CA SER A 445 -1.51 -15.55 -16.08
C SER A 445 -1.54 -14.01 -16.11
N LEU A 446 -0.49 -13.41 -16.73
CA LEU A 446 -0.46 -11.97 -16.98
C LEU A 446 -1.60 -11.50 -17.90
N SER A 447 -2.06 -12.37 -18.81
CA SER A 447 -3.18 -12.07 -19.71
C SER A 447 -4.52 -12.02 -19.01
N ASP A 448 -4.69 -12.73 -17.90
CA ASP A 448 -5.96 -12.78 -17.17
C ASP A 448 -5.98 -11.83 -15.96
N VAL A 449 -4.81 -11.54 -15.36
CA VAL A 449 -4.74 -10.57 -14.28
C VAL A 449 -5.22 -9.16 -14.69
N VAL A 450 -5.01 -8.78 -15.95
CA VAL A 450 -5.49 -7.48 -16.47
C VAL A 450 -7.00 -7.45 -16.76
N LYS A 451 -7.70 -8.57 -16.58
CA LYS A 451 -9.15 -8.70 -16.78
C LYS A 451 -9.93 -8.79 -15.45
N LEU A 452 -9.26 -8.62 -14.31
CA LEU A 452 -9.88 -8.78 -12.99
C LEU A 452 -11.01 -7.79 -12.73
N ALA A 453 -10.84 -6.54 -13.14
CA ALA A 453 -11.80 -5.49 -12.91
C ALA A 453 -12.69 -5.26 -14.15
N ASP A 454 -14.01 -5.19 -13.91
CA ASP A 454 -14.98 -4.69 -14.88
C ASP A 454 -15.06 -3.16 -14.79
N HIS A 455 -15.52 -2.53 -15.83
CA HIS A 455 -15.81 -1.09 -15.83
C HIS A 455 -14.60 -0.17 -15.66
N THR A 456 -13.38 -0.71 -15.53
CA THR A 456 -12.20 0.14 -15.63
C THR A 456 -11.88 0.33 -17.10
N GLU A 457 -12.09 1.51 -17.64
CA GLU A 457 -11.55 1.93 -18.95
C GLU A 457 -10.01 2.04 -18.86
N SER A 458 -9.42 1.63 -17.77
CA SER A 458 -8.04 1.81 -17.39
C SER A 458 -7.23 0.58 -17.77
N GLY A 459 -6.07 0.79 -18.37
CA GLY A 459 -5.02 -0.22 -18.36
C GLY A 459 -4.45 -0.38 -16.94
N PHE A 460 -3.84 -1.53 -16.67
CA PHE A 460 -3.18 -1.79 -15.39
C PHE A 460 -1.68 -1.62 -15.47
N CYS A 461 -1.04 -1.20 -14.36
CA CYS A 461 0.37 -1.41 -14.12
C CYS A 461 0.58 -2.85 -13.67
N THR A 462 1.42 -3.56 -14.41
CA THR A 462 1.83 -4.96 -14.13
C THR A 462 3.36 -5.09 -14.14
N ALA A 463 4.07 -3.99 -13.90
CA ALA A 463 5.53 -3.92 -14.04
C ALA A 463 6.25 -4.96 -13.16
N CYS A 464 5.81 -5.16 -11.92
CA CYS A 464 6.36 -6.17 -11.01
C CYS A 464 6.20 -7.62 -11.51
N PHE A 465 5.27 -7.86 -12.43
CA PHE A 465 5.03 -9.16 -13.08
C PHE A 465 5.65 -9.26 -14.49
N GLY A 466 6.53 -8.31 -14.89
CA GLY A 466 7.19 -8.30 -16.19
C GLY A 466 6.45 -7.54 -17.31
N GLY A 467 5.38 -6.80 -16.98
CA GLY A 467 4.58 -6.04 -17.95
C GLY A 467 5.19 -4.71 -18.42
N GLY A 468 6.43 -4.40 -18.02
CA GLY A 468 7.11 -3.15 -18.36
C GLY A 468 6.70 -1.96 -17.46
N TYR A 469 7.62 -1.00 -17.31
CA TYR A 469 7.42 0.19 -16.47
C TYR A 469 6.75 1.32 -17.28
N PRO A 470 5.63 1.90 -16.78
CA PRO A 470 4.94 3.00 -17.45
C PRO A 470 5.72 4.32 -17.50
N THR A 471 6.68 4.54 -16.59
CA THR A 471 7.54 5.73 -16.54
C THR A 471 9.02 5.35 -16.57
N PRO A 472 9.93 6.29 -16.87
CA PRO A 472 11.36 6.06 -16.66
C PRO A 472 11.64 5.62 -15.22
N ILE A 473 12.51 4.63 -15.05
CA ILE A 473 12.96 4.13 -13.74
C ILE A 473 14.28 4.79 -13.35
N PRO A 474 14.59 4.94 -12.04
CA PRO A 474 15.86 5.45 -11.58
C PRO A 474 17.03 4.60 -12.11
N GLN A 475 18.12 5.24 -12.54
CA GLN A 475 19.33 4.53 -12.96
C GLN A 475 20.12 3.98 -11.77
N ASP A 476 20.03 4.64 -10.59
CA ASP A 476 20.61 4.21 -9.33
C ASP A 476 19.49 3.88 -8.35
N SER A 477 19.41 2.61 -7.96
CA SER A 477 18.39 2.11 -7.02
C SER A 477 18.72 2.35 -5.54
N ASN A 478 19.64 3.25 -5.21
CA ASN A 478 20.08 3.48 -3.83
C ASN A 478 19.02 4.27 -3.04
N LYS A 479 17.89 3.59 -2.71
CA LYS A 479 16.78 4.14 -1.93
C LYS A 479 17.23 4.60 -0.54
N ASP A 480 18.32 4.01 -0.01
CA ASP A 480 18.80 4.19 1.38
C ASP A 480 20.03 5.11 1.50
N ARG A 481 20.27 5.97 0.51
CA ARG A 481 21.46 6.83 0.45
C ARG A 481 21.74 7.62 1.73
N PHE A 482 20.71 8.01 2.48
CA PHE A 482 20.86 8.79 3.71
C PHE A 482 20.81 7.93 4.99
N GLU A 483 20.65 6.63 4.87
CA GLU A 483 20.49 5.68 5.99
C GLU A 483 21.68 4.73 6.13
N CYS A 484 22.57 4.68 5.13
CA CYS A 484 23.80 3.89 5.18
C CYS A 484 24.96 4.69 5.78
N LYS A 485 25.84 4.01 6.55
CA LYS A 485 27.07 4.60 7.05
C LYS A 485 28.00 4.98 5.87
N ILE A 486 28.72 6.09 6.01
CA ILE A 486 29.69 6.54 4.97
C ILE A 486 30.68 5.41 4.63
N SER A 487 31.18 4.68 5.61
CA SER A 487 32.08 3.54 5.42
C SER A 487 31.48 2.33 4.67
N GLU A 488 30.16 2.25 4.58
CA GLU A 488 29.45 1.22 3.81
C GLU A 488 29.22 1.66 2.36
N ARG A 489 29.06 2.98 2.12
CA ARG A 489 28.96 3.57 0.79
C ARG A 489 30.26 3.45 0.00
N GLU A 490 31.41 3.77 0.63
CA GLU A 490 32.72 3.70 -0.01
C GLU A 490 33.06 2.28 -0.47
N LYS A 491 32.50 1.24 0.18
CA LYS A 491 32.65 -0.16 -0.24
C LYS A 491 31.79 -0.53 -1.44
N GLN A 492 30.64 0.12 -1.65
CA GLN A 492 29.76 -0.14 -2.80
C GLN A 492 30.22 0.61 -4.06
N GLU A 493 30.87 1.76 -3.91
CA GLU A 493 31.43 2.53 -5.03
C GLU A 493 32.80 1.98 -5.51
N SER A 494 33.40 1.05 -4.76
CA SER A 494 34.71 0.45 -5.06
C SER A 494 34.62 -0.98 -5.64
N VAL A 495 33.44 -1.49 -5.92
CA VAL A 495 33.12 -2.77 -6.60
C VAL A 495 32.41 -2.47 -7.92
#